data_9869d83d924d1af9b80a2f0549fcf6ea
#
_entry.id   9869d83d924d1af9b80a2f0549fcf6ea
#
_cell.length_a   1.000
_cell.length_b   1.000
_cell.length_c   1.000
_cell.angle_alpha   90.00
_cell.angle_beta   90.00
_cell.angle_gamma   90.00
#
_symmetry.space_group_name_H-M   'P 1'
#
loop_
_entity.id
_entity.type
_entity.pdbx_description
1 polymer ?
#
loop_
_entity_poly.entity_id
_entity_poly.type
_entity_poly.pdbx_seq_one_letter_code
_entity_poly.pdbx_strand_id
1 'polypeptide(L)'
;MSDKKQVVVKAVVVVICIAAFIFAADRLRVTDKEPIVTTLGYSYENARVIEVVEDNLSPDGIRVGYQRLKVQLTSGEYKGEVVDATSAEGNLFGAVCEKGDSVVVHMSVSGSSKNVSVYSKDRIAAVAAFVGIFLLLICIIGGKNGVKSVVGLVFTFVSIFMIYIPLIYRGFSPFWAAVIITIITTIVTMYLISGFTVKTICAIAGTVTGVLLAGLSAWLFGKLADIDGYNVSNIETLSYVGQITNIQIGGLLFSGILIASLGAVMDVAMSVSSAMYEIHDKAPQLGCLELFKSGMNVGRDMMGTMSNTLILAFVGSAVSELVINYAYNLPFRQIINSYNIGIEIMQGVSGSIGVILTVPAVAVVTAWLLTHRHGNIVV
;
A
#
# COMPACT_ATOMS: atom_id res chain seq x y z
N MET A 1 -22.07 -21.85 -26.85
CA MET A 1 -20.96 -22.65 -26.31
C MET A 1 -21.40 -23.19 -24.96
N SER A 2 -21.26 -24.49 -24.69
CA SER A 2 -21.79 -25.10 -23.43
C SER A 2 -21.15 -24.42 -22.21
N ASP A 3 -21.94 -24.09 -21.17
CA ASP A 3 -21.49 -23.47 -19.91
C ASP A 3 -20.23 -24.11 -19.32
N LYS A 4 -20.10 -25.43 -19.46
CA LYS A 4 -18.91 -26.16 -19.02
C LYS A 4 -17.63 -25.75 -19.76
N LYS A 5 -17.69 -25.43 -21.07
CA LYS A 5 -16.53 -24.97 -21.84
C LYS A 5 -16.10 -23.56 -21.41
N GLN A 6 -17.04 -22.68 -21.08
CA GLN A 6 -16.72 -21.33 -20.58
C GLN A 6 -16.07 -21.40 -19.19
N VAL A 7 -16.54 -22.26 -18.30
CA VAL A 7 -15.93 -22.46 -16.97
C VAL A 7 -14.50 -22.99 -17.09
N VAL A 8 -14.27 -23.95 -17.99
CA VAL A 8 -12.94 -24.52 -18.24
C VAL A 8 -11.99 -23.46 -18.82
N VAL A 9 -12.43 -22.68 -19.81
CA VAL A 9 -11.60 -21.60 -20.38
C VAL A 9 -11.26 -20.54 -19.33
N LYS A 10 -12.22 -20.15 -18.49
CA LYS A 10 -11.98 -19.21 -17.38
C LYS A 10 -10.95 -19.77 -16.38
N ALA A 11 -11.07 -21.03 -16.01
CA ALA A 11 -10.13 -21.69 -15.11
C ALA A 11 -8.71 -21.78 -15.72
N VAL A 12 -8.60 -22.12 -16.99
CA VAL A 12 -7.31 -22.19 -17.70
C VAL A 12 -6.66 -20.80 -17.78
N VAL A 13 -7.41 -19.75 -18.08
CA VAL A 13 -6.88 -18.37 -18.11
C VAL A 13 -6.36 -17.95 -16.73
N VAL A 14 -7.11 -18.24 -15.67
CA VAL A 14 -6.66 -17.93 -14.29
C VAL A 14 -5.38 -18.70 -13.95
N VAL A 15 -5.28 -19.98 -14.29
CA VAL A 15 -4.07 -20.77 -14.04
C VAL A 15 -2.87 -20.20 -14.83
N ILE A 16 -3.07 -19.81 -16.09
CA ILE A 16 -2.01 -19.21 -16.90
C ILE A 16 -1.56 -17.87 -16.29
N CYS A 17 -2.50 -17.02 -15.85
CA CYS A 17 -2.18 -15.74 -15.20
C CYS A 17 -1.40 -15.95 -13.89
N ILE A 18 -1.80 -16.92 -13.06
CA ILE A 18 -1.08 -17.25 -11.83
C ILE A 18 0.32 -17.79 -12.15
N ALA A 19 0.44 -18.68 -13.12
CA ALA A 19 1.74 -19.23 -13.53
C ALA A 19 2.66 -18.13 -14.09
N ALA A 20 2.14 -17.23 -14.93
CA ALA A 20 2.88 -16.08 -15.45
C ALA A 20 3.32 -15.12 -14.34
N PHE A 21 2.45 -14.90 -13.34
CA PHE A 21 2.75 -14.08 -12.17
C PHE A 21 3.88 -14.70 -11.32
N ILE A 22 3.77 -16.00 -11.00
CA ILE A 22 4.80 -16.73 -10.23
C ILE A 22 6.12 -16.72 -11.00
N PHE A 23 6.08 -16.97 -12.30
CA PHE A 23 7.27 -16.91 -13.15
C PHE A 23 7.92 -15.52 -13.17
N ALA A 24 7.12 -14.45 -13.31
CA ALA A 24 7.61 -13.09 -13.25
C ALA A 24 8.22 -12.75 -11.87
N ALA A 25 7.54 -13.15 -10.78
CA ALA A 25 8.01 -12.95 -9.42
C ALA A 25 9.34 -13.68 -9.16
N ASP A 26 9.47 -14.93 -9.63
CA ASP A 26 10.72 -15.69 -9.52
C ASP A 26 11.86 -15.06 -10.33
N ARG A 27 11.58 -14.66 -11.56
CA ARG A 27 12.57 -13.98 -12.44
C ARG A 27 12.99 -12.61 -11.91
N LEU A 28 12.12 -11.90 -11.22
CA LEU A 28 12.42 -10.59 -10.64
C LEU A 28 13.04 -10.69 -9.25
N ARG A 29 12.98 -11.85 -8.62
CA ARG A 29 13.56 -12.05 -7.30
C ARG A 29 15.05 -11.69 -7.30
N VAL A 30 15.44 -10.80 -6.42
CA VAL A 30 16.84 -10.41 -6.22
C VAL A 30 17.40 -11.35 -5.14
N THR A 31 18.24 -12.31 -5.59
CA THR A 31 18.87 -13.30 -4.70
C THR A 31 20.20 -12.80 -4.14
N ASP A 32 20.93 -12.00 -4.91
CA ASP A 32 22.27 -11.53 -4.57
C ASP A 32 22.22 -10.08 -4.06
N LYS A 33 21.54 -9.89 -2.92
CA LYS A 33 21.57 -8.60 -2.23
C LYS A 33 22.87 -8.52 -1.44
N GLU A 34 23.69 -7.52 -1.73
CA GLU A 34 24.79 -7.19 -0.84
C GLU A 34 24.20 -6.77 0.52
N PRO A 35 24.64 -7.39 1.63
CA PRO A 35 24.15 -7.02 2.94
C PRO A 35 24.63 -5.61 3.27
N ILE A 36 23.73 -4.63 3.25
CA ILE A 36 24.00 -3.24 3.63
C ILE A 36 24.40 -3.14 5.10
N VAL A 37 23.87 -4.05 5.92
CA VAL A 37 24.24 -4.23 7.32
C VAL A 37 24.76 -5.64 7.50
N THR A 38 25.96 -5.76 8.07
CA THR A 38 26.55 -7.07 8.37
C THR A 38 25.71 -7.75 9.47
N THR A 39 25.00 -8.80 9.09
CA THR A 39 24.21 -9.61 10.03
C THR A 39 25.01 -10.78 10.61
N LEU A 40 26.30 -10.87 10.30
CA LEU A 40 27.20 -11.89 10.85
C LEU A 40 27.32 -11.73 12.37
N GLY A 41 26.89 -12.76 13.09
CA GLY A 41 26.90 -12.76 14.56
C GLY A 41 25.71 -12.06 15.23
N TYR A 42 24.71 -11.61 14.44
CA TYR A 42 23.47 -11.04 14.95
C TYR A 42 22.28 -11.90 14.58
N SER A 43 21.37 -12.12 15.53
CA SER A 43 20.07 -12.75 15.26
C SER A 43 18.94 -12.00 15.96
N TYR A 44 17.73 -12.13 15.40
CA TYR A 44 16.50 -11.67 16.04
C TYR A 44 15.71 -12.88 16.47
N GLU A 45 15.50 -13.02 17.78
CA GLU A 45 14.86 -14.18 18.36
C GLU A 45 13.66 -13.76 19.19
N ASN A 46 12.66 -14.65 19.25
CA ASN A 46 11.55 -14.47 20.17
C ASN A 46 11.95 -14.91 21.56
N ALA A 47 11.56 -14.14 22.56
CA ALA A 47 11.83 -14.44 23.94
C ALA A 47 10.63 -14.09 24.83
N ARG A 48 10.62 -14.64 26.03
CA ARG A 48 9.63 -14.32 27.07
C ARG A 48 10.33 -13.76 28.28
N VAL A 49 9.85 -12.63 28.79
CA VAL A 49 10.38 -12.00 30.00
C VAL A 49 10.01 -12.86 31.21
N ILE A 50 11.02 -13.36 31.94
CA ILE A 50 10.83 -14.16 33.15
C ILE A 50 10.83 -13.26 34.37
N GLU A 51 11.73 -12.28 34.38
CA GLU A 51 11.93 -11.41 35.52
C GLU A 51 12.45 -10.04 35.05
N VAL A 52 11.97 -8.98 35.68
CA VAL A 52 12.56 -7.64 35.62
C VAL A 52 13.49 -7.52 36.80
N VAL A 53 14.80 -7.59 36.57
CA VAL A 53 15.81 -7.57 37.61
C VAL A 53 16.01 -6.16 38.15
N GLU A 54 16.00 -5.18 37.24
CA GLU A 54 16.17 -3.77 37.57
C GLU A 54 15.24 -2.95 36.62
N ASP A 55 14.38 -2.17 37.23
CA ASP A 55 13.52 -1.26 36.48
C ASP A 55 14.18 0.12 36.40
N ASN A 56 14.00 0.77 35.27
CA ASN A 56 14.53 2.10 34.97
C ASN A 56 13.57 3.24 35.35
N LEU A 57 12.50 2.97 36.09
CA LEU A 57 11.52 3.95 36.51
C LEU A 57 12.10 4.77 37.68
N SER A 58 12.31 6.07 37.48
CA SER A 58 12.74 6.97 38.52
C SER A 58 11.57 7.35 39.46
N PRO A 59 11.85 7.87 40.66
CA PRO A 59 10.81 8.29 41.63
C PRO A 59 9.84 9.32 41.07
N ASP A 60 10.25 10.10 40.08
CA ASP A 60 9.46 11.14 39.44
C ASP A 60 8.52 10.58 38.33
N GLY A 61 8.47 9.25 38.17
CA GLY A 61 7.67 8.58 37.16
C GLY A 61 8.26 8.61 35.74
N ILE A 62 9.49 9.10 35.59
CA ILE A 62 10.20 9.14 34.29
C ILE A 62 11.12 7.93 34.22
N ARG A 63 11.16 7.27 33.07
CA ARG A 63 12.09 6.18 32.82
C ARG A 63 13.40 6.73 32.27
N VAL A 64 14.51 6.25 32.84
CA VAL A 64 15.87 6.72 32.47
C VAL A 64 16.79 5.52 32.32
N GLY A 65 17.44 5.37 31.18
CA GLY A 65 18.40 4.30 30.93
C GLY A 65 17.74 2.99 30.46
N TYR A 66 18.19 1.87 31.04
CA TYR A 66 17.81 0.54 30.57
C TYR A 66 17.18 -0.26 31.72
N GLN A 67 16.13 -1.02 31.39
CA GLN A 67 15.67 -2.12 32.22
C GLN A 67 16.67 -3.29 32.08
N ARG A 68 16.97 -3.97 33.17
CA ARG A 68 17.70 -5.25 33.16
C ARG A 68 16.71 -6.38 33.37
N LEU A 69 16.72 -7.33 32.46
CA LEU A 69 15.73 -8.38 32.35
C LEU A 69 16.40 -9.75 32.31
N LYS A 70 15.71 -10.77 32.81
CA LYS A 70 15.98 -12.16 32.43
C LYS A 70 14.90 -12.61 31.43
N VAL A 71 15.37 -13.07 30.30
CA VAL A 71 14.46 -13.53 29.22
C VAL A 71 14.78 -14.98 28.85
N GLN A 72 13.75 -15.76 28.59
CA GLN A 72 13.87 -17.11 28.05
C GLN A 72 13.68 -17.05 26.54
N LEU A 73 14.65 -17.51 25.79
CA LEU A 73 14.56 -17.61 24.33
C LEU A 73 13.55 -18.67 23.94
N THR A 74 12.62 -18.31 23.05
CA THR A 74 11.57 -19.22 22.56
C THR A 74 11.79 -19.67 21.13
N SER A 75 12.72 -19.02 20.40
CA SER A 75 13.14 -19.38 19.04
C SER A 75 14.67 -19.43 18.91
N GLY A 76 15.15 -19.83 17.74
CA GLY A 76 16.54 -19.84 17.37
C GLY A 76 17.38 -20.99 17.94
N GLU A 77 18.69 -20.90 17.75
CA GLU A 77 19.67 -21.93 18.14
C GLU A 77 19.72 -22.15 19.66
N TYR A 78 19.49 -21.07 20.42
CA TYR A 78 19.57 -21.08 21.89
C TYR A 78 18.18 -21.19 22.55
N LYS A 79 17.20 -21.76 21.86
CA LYS A 79 15.85 -21.94 22.39
C LYS A 79 15.84 -22.67 23.73
N GLY A 80 15.14 -22.09 24.70
CA GLY A 80 15.00 -22.61 26.06
C GLY A 80 15.99 -22.05 27.04
N GLU A 81 17.08 -21.43 26.60
CA GLU A 81 18.04 -20.79 27.49
C GLU A 81 17.45 -19.53 28.14
N VAL A 82 17.85 -19.28 29.36
CA VAL A 82 17.60 -18.03 30.12
C VAL A 82 18.83 -17.17 30.03
N VAL A 83 18.69 -15.97 29.49
CA VAL A 83 19.80 -15.04 29.31
C VAL A 83 19.45 -13.68 29.90
N ASP A 84 20.51 -12.96 30.33
CA ASP A 84 20.36 -11.58 30.74
C ASP A 84 20.17 -10.70 29.49
N ALA A 85 19.21 -9.77 29.55
CA ALA A 85 18.90 -8.86 28.47
C ALA A 85 18.73 -7.44 29.00
N THR A 86 18.96 -6.48 28.15
CA THR A 86 18.67 -5.07 28.42
C THR A 86 17.56 -4.57 27.54
N SER A 87 16.67 -3.74 28.05
CA SER A 87 15.67 -3.04 27.24
C SER A 87 15.84 -1.54 27.41
N ALA A 88 16.21 -0.88 26.32
CA ALA A 88 16.24 0.57 26.28
C ALA A 88 14.80 1.10 26.20
N GLU A 89 14.47 2.09 26.98
CA GLU A 89 13.26 2.85 26.75
C GLU A 89 13.53 3.95 25.74
N GLY A 90 13.19 3.66 24.51
CA GLY A 90 13.17 4.64 23.43
C GLY A 90 11.86 4.55 22.66
N ASN A 91 11.43 5.67 22.11
CA ASN A 91 10.21 5.69 21.30
C ASN A 91 10.31 4.84 20.02
N LEU A 92 11.51 4.53 19.58
CA LEU A 92 11.78 3.77 18.35
C LEU A 92 12.31 2.35 18.62
N PHE A 93 13.07 2.15 19.68
CA PHE A 93 13.72 0.88 20.00
C PHE A 93 13.53 0.54 21.48
N GLY A 94 13.44 -0.76 21.76
CA GLY A 94 13.19 -1.26 23.09
C GLY A 94 11.71 -1.30 23.45
N ALA A 95 11.43 -1.65 24.68
CA ALA A 95 10.07 -1.69 25.23
C ALA A 95 10.12 -1.63 26.74
N VAL A 96 9.13 -1.02 27.36
CA VAL A 96 8.84 -1.23 28.77
C VAL A 96 8.31 -2.65 28.95
N CYS A 97 9.10 -3.49 29.60
CA CYS A 97 8.82 -4.91 29.75
C CYS A 97 8.29 -5.21 31.15
N GLU A 98 7.33 -6.11 31.20
CA GLU A 98 6.79 -6.70 32.42
C GLU A 98 7.02 -8.23 32.41
N LYS A 99 6.98 -8.83 33.59
CA LYS A 99 7.09 -10.29 33.70
C LYS A 99 5.97 -10.98 32.91
N GLY A 100 6.32 -11.88 32.01
CA GLY A 100 5.41 -12.62 31.16
C GLY A 100 5.27 -12.09 29.74
N ASP A 101 5.78 -10.89 29.46
CA ASP A 101 5.73 -10.28 28.13
C ASP A 101 6.48 -11.14 27.11
N SER A 102 5.89 -11.23 25.91
CA SER A 102 6.56 -11.77 24.73
C SER A 102 7.28 -10.64 24.01
N VAL A 103 8.57 -10.81 23.76
CA VAL A 103 9.44 -9.81 23.17
C VAL A 103 10.27 -10.40 22.03
N VAL A 104 10.65 -9.55 21.10
CA VAL A 104 11.68 -9.84 20.11
C VAL A 104 12.99 -9.28 20.64
N VAL A 105 14.01 -10.11 20.72
CA VAL A 105 15.34 -9.71 21.17
C VAL A 105 16.32 -9.71 20.01
N HIS A 106 17.20 -8.73 20.00
CA HIS A 106 18.39 -8.69 19.16
C HIS A 106 19.54 -9.31 19.94
N MET A 107 20.12 -10.37 19.42
CA MET A 107 21.19 -11.11 20.05
C MET A 107 22.46 -10.99 19.22
N SER A 108 23.56 -10.62 19.87
CA SER A 108 24.90 -10.63 19.32
C SER A 108 25.74 -11.67 20.04
N VAL A 109 26.31 -12.60 19.29
CA VAL A 109 27.16 -13.66 19.83
C VAL A 109 28.58 -13.41 19.37
N SER A 110 29.50 -13.21 20.36
CA SER A 110 30.92 -13.06 20.11
C SER A 110 31.70 -14.02 21.03
N GLY A 111 32.12 -15.14 20.47
CA GLY A 111 32.75 -16.22 21.24
C GLY A 111 31.80 -16.80 22.27
N SER A 112 32.17 -16.72 23.55
CA SER A 112 31.34 -17.15 24.70
C SER A 112 30.38 -16.07 25.22
N SER A 113 30.52 -14.84 24.79
CA SER A 113 29.70 -13.71 25.25
C SER A 113 28.45 -13.55 24.39
N LYS A 114 27.28 -13.55 25.05
CA LYS A 114 25.97 -13.27 24.42
C LYS A 114 25.51 -11.91 24.93
N ASN A 115 25.40 -10.95 24.02
CA ASN A 115 24.80 -9.65 24.33
C ASN A 115 23.39 -9.63 23.77
N VAL A 116 22.38 -9.51 24.63
CA VAL A 116 20.97 -9.58 24.27
C VAL A 116 20.29 -8.27 24.64
N SER A 117 19.63 -7.68 23.69
CA SER A 117 18.81 -6.47 23.89
C SER A 117 17.42 -6.65 23.35
N VAL A 118 16.43 -6.10 24.04
CA VAL A 118 15.05 -6.12 23.56
C VAL A 118 14.92 -5.13 22.41
N TYR A 119 14.50 -5.64 21.27
CA TYR A 119 14.19 -4.82 20.10
C TYR A 119 12.79 -4.20 20.21
N SER A 120 11.79 -5.03 20.52
CA SER A 120 10.40 -4.59 20.70
C SER A 120 9.56 -5.67 21.38
N LYS A 121 8.33 -5.32 21.81
CA LYS A 121 7.32 -6.33 22.16
C LYS A 121 6.91 -7.11 20.89
N ASP A 122 6.66 -8.41 21.05
CA ASP A 122 6.12 -9.24 19.96
C ASP A 122 4.66 -8.85 19.69
N ARG A 123 4.42 -8.28 18.53
CA ARG A 123 3.10 -7.81 18.08
C ARG A 123 2.49 -8.70 17.01
N ILE A 124 3.17 -9.78 16.59
CA ILE A 124 2.76 -10.59 15.45
C ILE A 124 1.34 -11.15 15.66
N ALA A 125 1.07 -11.73 16.83
CA ALA A 125 -0.24 -12.31 17.12
C ALA A 125 -1.37 -11.25 17.11
N ALA A 126 -1.12 -10.08 17.70
CA ALA A 126 -2.10 -8.99 17.74
C ALA A 126 -2.37 -8.42 16.35
N VAL A 127 -1.31 -8.17 15.56
CA VAL A 127 -1.44 -7.69 14.17
C VAL A 127 -2.15 -8.72 13.30
N ALA A 128 -1.77 -10.01 13.41
CA ALA A 128 -2.41 -11.08 12.64
C ALA A 128 -3.89 -11.24 13.02
N ALA A 129 -4.24 -11.14 14.30
CA ALA A 129 -5.64 -11.18 14.75
C ALA A 129 -6.43 -9.98 14.21
N PHE A 130 -5.90 -8.78 14.25
CA PHE A 130 -6.55 -7.57 13.76
C PHE A 130 -6.80 -7.64 12.24
N VAL A 131 -5.77 -8.02 11.47
CA VAL A 131 -5.90 -8.24 10.02
C VAL A 131 -6.88 -9.39 9.73
N GLY A 132 -6.80 -10.49 10.48
CA GLY A 132 -7.72 -11.63 10.34
C GLY A 132 -9.18 -11.24 10.57
N ILE A 133 -9.47 -10.46 11.61
CA ILE A 133 -10.83 -9.93 11.89
C ILE A 133 -11.30 -9.06 10.71
N PHE A 134 -10.47 -8.16 10.20
CA PHE A 134 -10.81 -7.33 9.05
C PHE A 134 -11.17 -8.17 7.81
N LEU A 135 -10.34 -9.16 7.46
CA LEU A 135 -10.59 -10.04 6.32
C LEU A 135 -11.85 -10.89 6.51
N LEU A 136 -12.09 -11.38 7.73
CA LEU A 136 -13.32 -12.11 8.10
C LEU A 136 -14.56 -11.25 7.94
N LEU A 137 -14.54 -10.01 8.39
CA LEU A 137 -15.67 -9.07 8.23
C LEU A 137 -16.01 -8.85 6.76
N ILE A 138 -15.00 -8.65 5.90
CA ILE A 138 -15.22 -8.54 4.45
C ILE A 138 -15.87 -9.81 3.89
N CYS A 139 -15.41 -10.99 4.30
CA CYS A 139 -15.96 -12.25 3.82
C CYS A 139 -17.40 -12.48 4.31
N ILE A 140 -17.68 -12.20 5.57
CA ILE A 140 -19.01 -12.43 6.17
C ILE A 140 -20.04 -11.47 5.56
N ILE A 141 -19.73 -10.17 5.52
CA ILE A 141 -20.66 -9.15 5.01
C ILE A 141 -20.75 -9.21 3.47
N GLY A 142 -19.63 -9.35 2.79
CA GLY A 142 -19.57 -9.35 1.32
C GLY A 142 -19.89 -10.70 0.66
N GLY A 143 -19.99 -11.79 1.44
CA GLY A 143 -20.25 -13.13 0.94
C GLY A 143 -19.26 -13.54 -0.16
N LYS A 144 -19.75 -14.08 -1.28
CA LYS A 144 -18.90 -14.51 -2.41
C LYS A 144 -18.09 -13.36 -3.01
N ASN A 145 -18.65 -12.16 -3.06
CA ASN A 145 -17.94 -10.98 -3.57
C ASN A 145 -16.89 -10.49 -2.58
N GLY A 146 -17.17 -10.59 -1.27
CA GLY A 146 -16.19 -10.30 -0.22
C GLY A 146 -14.94 -11.20 -0.32
N VAL A 147 -15.12 -12.51 -0.52
CA VAL A 147 -13.98 -13.43 -0.73
C VAL A 147 -13.15 -13.02 -1.95
N LYS A 148 -13.81 -12.65 -3.07
CA LYS A 148 -13.10 -12.18 -4.27
C LYS A 148 -12.33 -10.89 -4.01
N SER A 149 -12.92 -9.97 -3.23
CA SER A 149 -12.26 -8.72 -2.83
C SER A 149 -11.03 -8.97 -1.97
N VAL A 150 -11.12 -9.89 -1.00
CA VAL A 150 -9.97 -10.32 -0.18
C VAL A 150 -8.86 -10.90 -1.06
N VAL A 151 -9.19 -11.77 -2.00
CA VAL A 151 -8.19 -12.33 -2.94
C VAL A 151 -7.54 -11.21 -3.78
N GLY A 152 -8.32 -10.25 -4.28
CA GLY A 152 -7.81 -9.08 -5.01
C GLY A 152 -6.88 -8.22 -4.15
N LEU A 153 -7.26 -7.96 -2.89
CA LEU A 153 -6.45 -7.20 -1.95
C LEU A 153 -5.11 -7.89 -1.68
N VAL A 154 -5.14 -9.19 -1.35
CA VAL A 154 -3.92 -9.98 -1.13
C VAL A 154 -3.05 -9.99 -2.39
N PHE A 155 -3.66 -10.17 -3.57
CA PHE A 155 -2.93 -10.12 -4.84
C PHE A 155 -2.22 -8.77 -5.04
N THR A 156 -2.87 -7.66 -4.71
CA THR A 156 -2.27 -6.31 -4.80
C THR A 156 -1.06 -6.18 -3.89
N PHE A 157 -1.17 -6.60 -2.62
CA PHE A 157 -0.03 -6.58 -1.69
C PHE A 157 1.12 -7.47 -2.17
N VAL A 158 0.82 -8.70 -2.57
CA VAL A 158 1.84 -9.63 -3.09
C VAL A 158 2.50 -9.06 -4.34
N SER A 159 1.76 -8.41 -5.23
CA SER A 159 2.31 -7.79 -6.43
C SER A 159 3.27 -6.64 -6.11
N ILE A 160 2.96 -5.83 -5.09
CA ILE A 160 3.86 -4.77 -4.64
C ILE A 160 5.17 -5.37 -4.11
N PHE A 161 5.10 -6.39 -3.24
CA PHE A 161 6.30 -6.97 -2.64
C PHE A 161 7.11 -7.84 -3.61
N MET A 162 6.45 -8.59 -4.50
CA MET A 162 7.11 -9.58 -5.35
C MET A 162 7.46 -9.06 -6.75
N ILE A 163 6.84 -7.98 -7.21
CA ILE A 163 7.11 -7.42 -8.54
C ILE A 163 7.62 -5.98 -8.44
N TYR A 164 6.86 -5.08 -7.79
CA TYR A 164 7.22 -3.66 -7.76
C TYR A 164 8.56 -3.42 -7.06
N ILE A 165 8.73 -3.90 -5.82
CA ILE A 165 9.97 -3.68 -5.06
C ILE A 165 11.19 -4.30 -5.76
N PRO A 166 11.19 -5.56 -6.20
CA PRO A 166 12.32 -6.12 -6.95
C PRO A 166 12.62 -5.40 -8.27
N LEU A 167 11.59 -4.91 -8.96
CA LEU A 167 11.76 -4.20 -10.23
C LEU A 167 12.50 -2.87 -10.03
N ILE A 168 12.11 -2.07 -9.02
CA ILE A 168 12.81 -0.82 -8.69
C ILE A 168 14.22 -1.07 -8.14
N TYR A 169 14.39 -2.15 -7.37
CA TYR A 169 15.70 -2.53 -6.84
C TYR A 169 16.72 -2.87 -7.97
N ARG A 170 16.24 -3.33 -9.12
CA ARG A 170 17.04 -3.56 -10.33
C ARG A 170 17.30 -2.29 -11.16
N GLY A 171 16.87 -1.12 -10.70
CA GLY A 171 17.09 0.16 -11.36
C GLY A 171 16.00 0.58 -12.35
N PHE A 172 14.88 -0.17 -12.41
CA PHE A 172 13.75 0.29 -13.23
C PHE A 172 13.11 1.53 -12.60
N SER A 173 12.63 2.44 -13.43
CA SER A 173 12.00 3.67 -12.97
C SER A 173 10.81 3.38 -12.04
N PRO A 174 10.79 3.88 -10.79
CA PRO A 174 9.70 3.65 -9.84
C PRO A 174 8.34 4.11 -10.38
N PHE A 175 8.30 5.22 -11.10
CA PHE A 175 7.09 5.73 -11.73
C PHE A 175 6.48 4.71 -12.72
N TRP A 176 7.27 4.21 -13.66
CA TRP A 176 6.79 3.23 -14.64
C TRP A 176 6.52 1.86 -14.02
N ALA A 177 7.29 1.48 -13.01
CA ALA A 177 7.00 0.27 -12.23
C ALA A 177 5.62 0.36 -11.55
N ALA A 178 5.29 1.52 -10.96
CA ALA A 178 3.98 1.75 -10.36
C ALA A 178 2.85 1.72 -11.41
N VAL A 179 3.05 2.30 -12.59
CA VAL A 179 2.07 2.22 -13.70
C VAL A 179 1.83 0.76 -14.10
N ILE A 180 2.87 -0.03 -14.28
CA ILE A 180 2.75 -1.46 -14.64
C ILE A 180 1.98 -2.23 -13.57
N ILE A 181 2.34 -2.06 -12.29
CA ILE A 181 1.66 -2.71 -11.18
C ILE A 181 0.20 -2.27 -11.08
N THR A 182 -0.08 -0.98 -11.25
CA THR A 182 -1.45 -0.45 -11.28
C THR A 182 -2.28 -1.13 -12.37
N ILE A 183 -1.75 -1.27 -13.57
CA ILE A 183 -2.46 -1.94 -14.68
C ILE A 183 -2.72 -3.41 -14.33
N ILE A 184 -1.70 -4.14 -13.87
CA ILE A 184 -1.82 -5.56 -13.53
C ILE A 184 -2.84 -5.77 -12.40
N THR A 185 -2.71 -5.03 -11.32
CA THR A 185 -3.59 -5.17 -10.14
C THR A 185 -5.02 -4.75 -10.46
N THR A 186 -5.22 -3.69 -11.26
CA THR A 186 -6.55 -3.27 -11.72
C THR A 186 -7.21 -4.35 -12.56
N ILE A 187 -6.51 -4.91 -13.55
CA ILE A 187 -7.06 -5.96 -14.42
C ILE A 187 -7.48 -7.17 -13.59
N VAL A 188 -6.59 -7.65 -12.72
CA VAL A 188 -6.85 -8.85 -11.91
C VAL A 188 -7.97 -8.62 -10.91
N THR A 189 -7.92 -7.52 -10.15
CA THR A 189 -8.93 -7.21 -9.13
C THR A 189 -10.30 -7.00 -9.74
N MET A 190 -10.40 -6.21 -10.81
CA MET A 190 -11.66 -5.96 -11.51
C MET A 190 -12.24 -7.23 -12.13
N TYR A 191 -11.38 -8.07 -12.72
CA TYR A 191 -11.80 -9.37 -13.24
C TYR A 191 -12.31 -10.31 -12.14
N LEU A 192 -11.64 -10.38 -11.00
CA LEU A 192 -12.07 -11.22 -9.87
C LEU A 192 -13.44 -10.78 -9.33
N ILE A 193 -13.65 -9.48 -9.16
CA ILE A 193 -14.89 -8.94 -8.57
C ILE A 193 -16.07 -9.07 -9.55
N SER A 194 -15.91 -8.59 -10.79
CA SER A 194 -17.02 -8.36 -11.74
C SER A 194 -16.99 -9.27 -12.96
N GLY A 195 -15.96 -10.10 -13.11
CA GLY A 195 -15.79 -10.96 -14.29
C GLY A 195 -15.39 -10.17 -15.54
N PHE A 196 -15.35 -10.86 -16.68
CA PHE A 196 -15.00 -10.27 -17.97
C PHE A 196 -16.27 -9.69 -18.64
N THR A 197 -16.59 -8.45 -18.32
CA THR A 197 -17.78 -7.75 -18.81
C THR A 197 -17.39 -6.42 -19.45
N VAL A 198 -18.28 -5.86 -20.25
CA VAL A 198 -18.07 -4.52 -20.87
C VAL A 198 -17.82 -3.47 -19.80
N LYS A 199 -18.59 -3.47 -18.71
CA LYS A 199 -18.40 -2.56 -17.59
C LYS A 199 -17.00 -2.67 -16.97
N THR A 200 -16.47 -3.91 -16.86
CA THR A 200 -15.13 -4.16 -16.33
C THR A 200 -14.06 -3.56 -17.24
N ILE A 201 -14.17 -3.71 -18.55
CA ILE A 201 -13.24 -3.14 -19.52
C ILE A 201 -13.26 -1.60 -19.43
N CYS A 202 -14.46 -1.00 -19.37
CA CYS A 202 -14.61 0.44 -19.21
C CYS A 202 -14.00 0.95 -17.91
N ALA A 203 -14.23 0.24 -16.80
CA ALA A 203 -13.65 0.57 -15.50
C ALA A 203 -12.11 0.48 -15.51
N ILE A 204 -11.54 -0.56 -16.12
CA ILE A 204 -10.07 -0.70 -16.26
C ILE A 204 -9.50 0.49 -17.05
N ALA A 205 -10.10 0.81 -18.22
CA ALA A 205 -9.64 1.93 -19.03
C ALA A 205 -9.74 3.27 -18.28
N GLY A 206 -10.85 3.51 -17.57
CA GLY A 206 -11.02 4.69 -16.73
C GLY A 206 -10.02 4.76 -15.58
N THR A 207 -9.78 3.65 -14.88
CA THR A 207 -8.83 3.58 -13.78
C THR A 207 -7.40 3.88 -14.26
N VAL A 208 -6.95 3.24 -15.33
CA VAL A 208 -5.61 3.46 -15.89
C VAL A 208 -5.44 4.93 -16.29
N THR A 209 -6.44 5.50 -16.98
CA THR A 209 -6.42 6.92 -17.36
C THR A 209 -6.36 7.83 -16.13
N GLY A 210 -7.20 7.58 -15.12
CA GLY A 210 -7.25 8.40 -13.90
C GLY A 210 -5.95 8.36 -13.10
N VAL A 211 -5.34 7.19 -12.95
CA VAL A 211 -4.04 7.05 -12.26
C VAL A 211 -2.91 7.74 -13.04
N LEU A 212 -2.89 7.62 -14.37
CA LEU A 212 -1.91 8.36 -15.19
C LEU A 212 -2.08 9.88 -15.05
N LEU A 213 -3.32 10.37 -15.00
CA LEU A 213 -3.60 11.80 -14.78
C LEU A 213 -3.21 12.25 -13.36
N ALA A 214 -3.41 11.41 -12.35
CA ALA A 214 -2.90 11.67 -10.99
C ALA A 214 -1.38 11.80 -10.98
N GLY A 215 -0.68 10.85 -11.63
CA GLY A 215 0.78 10.88 -11.74
C GLY A 215 1.30 12.08 -12.52
N LEU A 216 0.63 12.45 -13.61
CA LEU A 216 0.97 13.63 -14.40
C LEU A 216 0.81 14.91 -13.58
N SER A 217 -0.30 15.03 -12.83
CA SER A 217 -0.53 16.19 -11.96
C SER A 217 0.49 16.28 -10.82
N ALA A 218 0.86 15.15 -10.21
CA ALA A 218 1.90 15.07 -9.20
C ALA A 218 3.27 15.51 -9.77
N TRP A 219 3.63 15.01 -10.95
CA TRP A 219 4.87 15.37 -11.62
C TRP A 219 4.91 16.87 -11.97
N LEU A 220 3.80 17.41 -12.50
CA LEU A 220 3.71 18.82 -12.84
C LEU A 220 3.83 19.71 -11.60
N PHE A 221 3.11 19.39 -10.53
CA PHE A 221 3.20 20.12 -9.27
C PHE A 221 4.60 20.00 -8.66
N GLY A 222 5.19 18.79 -8.63
CA GLY A 222 6.53 18.58 -8.13
C GLY A 222 7.56 19.46 -8.84
N LYS A 223 7.43 19.57 -10.17
CA LYS A 223 8.30 20.45 -10.98
C LYS A 223 8.08 21.93 -10.70
N LEU A 224 6.84 22.35 -10.46
CA LEU A 224 6.51 23.77 -10.16
C LEU A 224 6.90 24.17 -8.73
N ALA A 225 6.82 23.24 -7.79
CA ALA A 225 7.11 23.45 -6.37
C ALA A 225 8.55 23.07 -5.97
N ASP A 226 9.37 22.65 -6.94
CA ASP A 226 10.73 22.15 -6.72
C ASP A 226 10.79 20.97 -5.72
N ILE A 227 9.81 20.06 -5.85
CA ILE A 227 9.74 18.80 -5.11
C ILE A 227 10.12 17.68 -6.05
N ASP A 228 11.35 17.18 -5.92
CA ASP A 228 11.94 16.19 -6.83
C ASP A 228 11.96 14.77 -6.28
N GLY A 229 11.39 14.55 -5.08
CA GLY A 229 11.36 13.26 -4.39
C GLY A 229 12.60 12.97 -3.53
N TYR A 230 13.56 13.87 -3.45
CA TYR A 230 14.68 13.82 -2.50
C TYR A 230 14.37 14.55 -1.18
N ASN A 231 13.22 15.18 -1.08
CA ASN A 231 12.80 15.95 0.09
C ASN A 231 11.93 15.14 1.08
N VAL A 232 11.98 13.81 0.98
CA VAL A 232 11.16 12.90 1.82
C VAL A 232 11.86 12.55 3.14
N SER A 233 11.08 12.14 4.12
CA SER A 233 11.61 11.60 5.37
C SER A 233 12.52 10.41 5.10
N ASN A 234 13.59 10.24 5.91
CA ASN A 234 14.61 9.20 5.77
C ASN A 234 15.43 9.26 4.45
N ILE A 235 15.50 10.42 3.82
CA ILE A 235 16.24 10.60 2.56
C ILE A 235 17.72 10.21 2.68
N GLU A 236 18.35 10.43 3.84
CA GLU A 236 19.74 10.05 4.09
C GLU A 236 19.94 8.54 3.94
N THR A 237 19.06 7.75 4.59
CA THR A 237 19.08 6.28 4.48
C THR A 237 18.77 5.82 3.06
N LEU A 238 17.77 6.43 2.42
CA LEU A 238 17.43 6.11 1.03
C LEU A 238 18.57 6.47 0.08
N SER A 239 19.23 7.61 0.27
CA SER A 239 20.37 8.03 -0.53
C SER A 239 21.56 7.07 -0.39
N TYR A 240 21.83 6.61 0.84
CA TYR A 240 22.84 5.58 1.06
C TYR A 240 22.49 4.27 0.34
N VAL A 241 21.25 3.81 0.45
CA VAL A 241 20.76 2.64 -0.30
C VAL A 241 20.89 2.85 -1.80
N GLY A 242 20.54 4.03 -2.30
CA GLY A 242 20.67 4.39 -3.73
C GLY A 242 22.09 4.41 -4.27
N GLN A 243 23.10 4.71 -3.41
CA GLN A 243 24.53 4.65 -3.79
C GLN A 243 25.04 3.22 -3.93
N ILE A 244 24.48 2.28 -3.17
CA ILE A 244 24.89 0.86 -3.15
C ILE A 244 24.05 0.04 -4.13
N THR A 245 22.87 0.54 -4.48
CA THR A 245 21.92 -0.13 -5.38
C THR A 245 21.65 0.74 -6.61
N ASN A 246 20.90 0.21 -7.57
CA ASN A 246 20.51 0.97 -8.76
C ASN A 246 19.15 1.69 -8.58
N ILE A 247 18.66 1.86 -7.34
CA ILE A 247 17.33 2.45 -7.09
C ILE A 247 17.32 3.94 -7.44
N GLN A 248 16.35 4.34 -8.25
CA GLN A 248 16.09 5.73 -8.60
C GLN A 248 15.20 6.39 -7.54
N ILE A 249 15.80 7.03 -6.53
CA ILE A 249 15.10 7.54 -5.33
C ILE A 249 14.07 8.61 -5.69
N GLY A 250 14.42 9.58 -6.55
CA GLY A 250 13.51 10.69 -6.89
C GLY A 250 12.14 10.25 -7.45
N GLY A 251 12.08 9.05 -8.08
CA GLY A 251 10.83 8.49 -8.58
C GLY A 251 9.92 7.84 -7.53
N LEU A 252 10.44 7.55 -6.33
CA LEU A 252 9.71 6.81 -5.29
C LEU A 252 8.48 7.57 -4.78
N LEU A 253 8.62 8.87 -4.55
CA LEU A 253 7.53 9.73 -4.10
C LEU A 253 6.35 9.70 -5.08
N PHE A 254 6.63 9.91 -6.36
CA PHE A 254 5.60 9.92 -7.41
C PHE A 254 4.95 8.55 -7.59
N SER A 255 5.72 7.47 -7.48
CA SER A 255 5.17 6.11 -7.53
C SER A 255 4.27 5.81 -6.33
N GLY A 256 4.61 6.32 -5.15
CA GLY A 256 3.77 6.23 -3.95
C GLY A 256 2.41 6.88 -4.17
N ILE A 257 2.37 8.07 -4.80
CA ILE A 257 1.11 8.77 -5.14
C ILE A 257 0.24 7.95 -6.10
N LEU A 258 0.85 7.33 -7.12
CA LEU A 258 0.12 6.47 -8.05
C LEU A 258 -0.53 5.28 -7.34
N ILE A 259 0.23 4.59 -6.49
CA ILE A 259 -0.26 3.42 -5.75
C ILE A 259 -1.35 3.84 -4.73
N ALA A 260 -1.15 4.95 -4.02
CA ALA A 260 -2.11 5.44 -3.03
C ALA A 260 -3.45 5.89 -3.64
N SER A 261 -3.40 6.54 -4.82
CA SER A 261 -4.62 6.98 -5.52
C SER A 261 -5.39 5.86 -6.19
N LEU A 262 -4.75 4.71 -6.46
CA LEU A 262 -5.33 3.61 -7.23
C LEU A 262 -6.67 3.14 -6.67
N GLY A 263 -6.79 2.94 -5.37
CA GLY A 263 -8.02 2.45 -4.74
C GLY A 263 -9.21 3.36 -5.02
N ALA A 264 -9.08 4.65 -4.73
CA ALA A 264 -10.15 5.63 -4.92
C ALA A 264 -10.52 5.81 -6.40
N VAL A 265 -9.53 5.84 -7.29
CA VAL A 265 -9.74 5.92 -8.75
C VAL A 265 -10.47 4.68 -9.27
N MET A 266 -10.09 3.49 -8.79
CA MET A 266 -10.70 2.22 -9.15
C MET A 266 -12.17 2.16 -8.73
N ASP A 267 -12.49 2.58 -7.53
CA ASP A 267 -13.85 2.56 -6.99
C ASP A 267 -14.79 3.47 -7.78
N VAL A 268 -14.33 4.68 -8.11
CA VAL A 268 -15.08 5.62 -8.93
C VAL A 268 -15.30 5.09 -10.35
N ALA A 269 -14.24 4.57 -10.98
CA ALA A 269 -14.33 4.01 -12.33
C ALA A 269 -15.33 2.85 -12.39
N MET A 270 -15.29 1.95 -11.41
CA MET A 270 -16.19 0.80 -11.35
C MET A 270 -17.64 1.21 -11.10
N SER A 271 -17.86 2.13 -10.18
CA SER A 271 -19.21 2.56 -9.82
C SER A 271 -19.88 3.33 -10.96
N VAL A 272 -19.16 4.26 -11.60
CA VAL A 272 -19.70 5.00 -12.76
C VAL A 272 -19.98 4.06 -13.93
N SER A 273 -19.05 3.16 -14.28
CA SER A 273 -19.25 2.21 -15.38
C SER A 273 -20.39 1.24 -15.09
N SER A 274 -20.56 0.79 -13.86
CA SER A 274 -21.65 -0.10 -13.46
C SER A 274 -23.00 0.60 -13.52
N ALA A 275 -23.11 1.83 -13.02
CA ALA A 275 -24.35 2.61 -13.09
C ALA A 275 -24.74 2.90 -14.56
N MET A 276 -23.80 3.29 -15.41
CA MET A 276 -24.05 3.52 -16.82
C MET A 276 -24.50 2.25 -17.56
N TYR A 277 -23.90 1.11 -17.22
CA TYR A 277 -24.32 -0.17 -17.78
C TYR A 277 -25.78 -0.50 -17.39
N GLU A 278 -26.17 -0.34 -16.14
CA GLU A 278 -27.54 -0.55 -15.65
C GLU A 278 -28.56 0.42 -16.31
N ILE A 279 -28.16 1.69 -16.51
CA ILE A 279 -28.99 2.68 -17.20
C ILE A 279 -29.22 2.26 -18.66
N HIS A 280 -28.17 1.85 -19.36
CA HIS A 280 -28.28 1.42 -20.76
C HIS A 280 -29.07 0.12 -20.90
N ASP A 281 -28.93 -0.83 -19.97
CA ASP A 281 -29.71 -2.09 -20.00
C ASP A 281 -31.21 -1.83 -19.87
N LYS A 282 -31.62 -0.86 -19.04
CA LYS A 282 -33.04 -0.47 -18.89
C LYS A 282 -33.56 0.48 -19.93
N ALA A 283 -32.68 1.25 -20.57
CA ALA A 283 -33.05 2.24 -21.60
C ALA A 283 -32.07 2.17 -22.78
N PRO A 284 -32.11 1.11 -23.61
CA PRO A 284 -31.19 0.90 -24.73
C PRO A 284 -31.25 1.95 -25.82
N GLN A 285 -32.34 2.73 -25.87
CA GLN A 285 -32.56 3.79 -26.85
C GLN A 285 -31.76 5.07 -26.57
N LEU A 286 -31.13 5.18 -25.40
CA LEU A 286 -30.35 6.35 -25.07
C LEU A 286 -29.15 6.51 -25.99
N GLY A 287 -28.97 7.71 -26.52
CA GLY A 287 -27.81 8.06 -27.33
C GLY A 287 -26.54 8.20 -26.52
N CYS A 288 -25.39 8.18 -27.20
CA CYS A 288 -24.06 8.28 -26.55
C CYS A 288 -23.94 9.52 -25.65
N LEU A 289 -24.43 10.69 -26.09
CA LEU A 289 -24.38 11.93 -25.34
C LEU A 289 -25.26 11.90 -24.07
N GLU A 290 -26.45 11.29 -24.18
CA GLU A 290 -27.37 11.17 -23.04
C GLU A 290 -26.82 10.21 -21.99
N LEU A 291 -26.25 9.10 -22.42
CA LEU A 291 -25.60 8.13 -21.54
C LEU A 291 -24.36 8.75 -20.89
N PHE A 292 -23.55 9.52 -21.63
CA PHE A 292 -22.44 10.29 -21.09
C PHE A 292 -22.90 11.27 -19.99
N LYS A 293 -23.95 12.07 -20.25
CA LYS A 293 -24.51 12.99 -19.26
C LYS A 293 -24.98 12.26 -18.00
N SER A 294 -25.60 11.09 -18.15
CA SER A 294 -26.03 10.25 -17.02
C SER A 294 -24.82 9.77 -16.20
N GLY A 295 -23.77 9.31 -16.87
CA GLY A 295 -22.51 8.93 -16.21
C GLY A 295 -21.84 10.09 -15.48
N MET A 296 -21.83 11.27 -16.07
CA MET A 296 -21.31 12.50 -15.42
C MET A 296 -22.12 12.89 -14.19
N ASN A 297 -23.45 12.71 -14.20
CA ASN A 297 -24.29 13.01 -13.05
C ASN A 297 -23.99 12.06 -11.88
N VAL A 298 -23.92 10.75 -12.14
CA VAL A 298 -23.52 9.75 -11.13
C VAL A 298 -22.12 10.05 -10.60
N GLY A 299 -21.19 10.36 -11.48
CA GLY A 299 -19.80 10.61 -11.11
C GLY A 299 -19.60 11.89 -10.28
N ARG A 300 -20.43 12.93 -10.47
CA ARG A 300 -20.35 14.17 -9.67
C ARG A 300 -20.57 13.93 -8.19
N ASP A 301 -21.51 13.09 -7.82
CA ASP A 301 -21.76 12.78 -6.41
C ASP A 301 -20.60 12.00 -5.80
N MET A 302 -20.00 11.10 -6.58
CA MET A 302 -18.92 10.25 -6.11
C MET A 302 -17.58 10.98 -6.03
N MET A 303 -17.24 11.81 -7.02
CA MET A 303 -15.93 12.49 -7.03
C MET A 303 -15.75 13.41 -5.82
N GLY A 304 -16.82 14.08 -5.35
CA GLY A 304 -16.76 14.94 -4.18
C GLY A 304 -16.45 14.17 -2.89
N THR A 305 -17.15 13.08 -2.64
CA THR A 305 -16.95 12.25 -1.45
C THR A 305 -15.59 11.54 -1.47
N MET A 306 -15.19 10.97 -2.59
CA MET A 306 -13.93 10.24 -2.72
C MET A 306 -12.71 11.19 -2.61
N SER A 307 -12.78 12.38 -3.24
CA SER A 307 -11.72 13.40 -3.11
C SER A 307 -11.57 13.87 -1.68
N ASN A 308 -12.69 14.12 -0.97
CA ASN A 308 -12.65 14.51 0.44
C ASN A 308 -12.04 13.39 1.32
N THR A 309 -12.44 12.14 1.09
CA THR A 309 -11.88 10.99 1.82
C THR A 309 -10.37 10.89 1.62
N LEU A 310 -9.90 11.06 0.39
CA LEU A 310 -8.48 10.97 0.06
C LEU A 310 -7.68 12.11 0.70
N ILE A 311 -8.18 13.35 0.63
CA ILE A 311 -7.56 14.51 1.29
C ILE A 311 -7.49 14.29 2.80
N LEU A 312 -8.60 13.84 3.43
CA LEU A 312 -8.63 13.57 4.88
C LEU A 312 -7.67 12.46 5.29
N ALA A 313 -7.47 11.44 4.46
CA ALA A 313 -6.50 10.39 4.72
C ALA A 313 -5.07 10.94 4.80
N PHE A 314 -4.67 11.82 3.86
CA PHE A 314 -3.36 12.47 3.88
C PHE A 314 -3.22 13.50 4.99
N VAL A 315 -4.26 14.30 5.27
CA VAL A 315 -4.25 15.20 6.44
C VAL A 315 -4.11 14.40 7.73
N GLY A 316 -4.77 13.23 7.81
CA GLY A 316 -4.66 12.33 8.96
C GLY A 316 -3.24 11.80 9.17
N SER A 317 -2.51 11.48 8.10
CA SER A 317 -1.09 11.07 8.19
C SER A 317 -0.18 12.20 8.65
N ALA A 318 -0.51 13.45 8.32
CA ALA A 318 0.26 14.64 8.66
C ALA A 318 -0.08 15.26 10.03
N VAL A 319 -1.01 14.71 10.81
CA VAL A 319 -1.48 15.32 12.08
C VAL A 319 -0.33 15.62 13.04
N SER A 320 0.63 14.70 13.19
CA SER A 320 1.78 14.92 14.08
C SER A 320 2.61 16.14 13.67
N GLU A 321 2.85 16.32 12.37
CA GLU A 321 3.56 17.48 11.82
C GLU A 321 2.77 18.78 12.05
N LEU A 322 1.45 18.73 11.83
CA LEU A 322 0.58 19.89 12.08
C LEU A 322 0.58 20.31 13.55
N VAL A 323 0.57 19.33 14.49
CA VAL A 323 0.65 19.60 15.93
C VAL A 323 1.99 20.25 16.29
N ILE A 324 3.10 19.75 15.75
CA ILE A 324 4.44 20.34 15.97
C ILE A 324 4.49 21.77 15.46
N ASN A 325 4.02 21.99 14.23
CA ASN A 325 4.00 23.34 13.62
C ASN A 325 3.15 24.33 14.43
N TYR A 326 2.00 23.87 14.95
CA TYR A 326 1.14 24.66 15.82
C TYR A 326 1.80 24.96 17.18
N ALA A 327 2.40 23.94 17.81
CA ALA A 327 3.05 24.07 19.11
C ALA A 327 4.25 25.05 19.08
N TYR A 328 5.02 25.05 17.98
CA TYR A 328 6.10 25.99 17.76
C TYR A 328 5.65 27.37 17.29
N ASN A 329 4.33 27.57 17.12
CA ASN A 329 3.77 28.84 16.61
C ASN A 329 4.44 29.31 15.33
N LEU A 330 4.67 28.39 14.39
CA LEU A 330 5.34 28.69 13.14
C LEU A 330 4.45 29.60 12.27
N PRO A 331 5.01 30.63 11.60
CA PRO A 331 4.25 31.47 10.71
C PRO A 331 3.76 30.68 9.49
N PHE A 332 2.54 30.99 9.01
CA PHE A 332 1.91 30.30 7.88
C PHE A 332 2.83 30.17 6.65
N ARG A 333 3.62 31.21 6.38
CA ARG A 333 4.59 31.18 5.27
C ARG A 333 5.64 30.06 5.43
N GLN A 334 6.09 29.78 6.63
CA GLN A 334 7.04 28.70 6.90
C GLN A 334 6.38 27.34 6.75
N ILE A 335 5.17 27.18 7.27
CA ILE A 335 4.41 25.93 7.20
C ILE A 335 4.13 25.53 5.75
N ILE A 336 3.56 26.44 4.96
CA ILE A 336 3.14 26.14 3.58
C ILE A 336 4.34 25.91 2.63
N ASN A 337 5.51 26.44 2.96
CA ASN A 337 6.73 26.23 2.18
C ASN A 337 7.60 25.07 2.72
N SER A 338 7.15 24.35 3.74
CA SER A 338 7.85 23.16 4.19
C SER A 338 7.65 22.01 3.21
N TYR A 339 8.70 21.24 2.94
CA TYR A 339 8.62 20.07 2.04
C TYR A 339 7.60 19.05 2.52
N ASN A 340 7.54 18.76 3.83
CA ASN A 340 6.60 17.80 4.39
C ASN A 340 5.15 18.17 4.06
N ILE A 341 4.75 19.41 4.33
CA ILE A 341 3.38 19.89 4.02
C ILE A 341 3.16 19.97 2.50
N GLY A 342 4.16 20.40 1.74
CA GLY A 342 4.09 20.43 0.27
C GLY A 342 3.86 19.05 -0.33
N ILE A 343 4.53 18.01 0.18
CA ILE A 343 4.36 16.64 -0.24
C ILE A 343 2.95 16.11 0.09
N GLU A 344 2.46 16.34 1.30
CA GLU A 344 1.11 15.91 1.70
C GLU A 344 0.01 16.57 0.86
N ILE A 345 0.16 17.87 0.57
CA ILE A 345 -0.75 18.57 -0.35
C ILE A 345 -0.67 17.95 -1.75
N MET A 346 0.55 17.72 -2.25
CA MET A 346 0.76 17.11 -3.57
C MET A 346 0.09 15.74 -3.65
N GLN A 347 0.24 14.89 -2.64
CA GLN A 347 -0.37 13.56 -2.59
C GLN A 347 -1.89 13.64 -2.60
N GLY A 348 -2.47 14.42 -1.68
CA GLY A 348 -3.92 14.56 -1.55
C GLY A 348 -4.58 15.17 -2.79
N VAL A 349 -4.01 16.27 -3.30
CA VAL A 349 -4.58 17.00 -4.44
C VAL A 349 -4.38 16.25 -5.74
N SER A 350 -3.19 15.69 -6.00
CA SER A 350 -2.94 14.93 -7.24
C SER A 350 -3.78 13.67 -7.32
N GLY A 351 -3.91 12.94 -6.22
CA GLY A 351 -4.82 11.80 -6.15
C GLY A 351 -6.27 12.19 -6.39
N SER A 352 -6.72 13.31 -5.81
CA SER A 352 -8.07 13.85 -6.02
C SER A 352 -8.31 14.30 -7.47
N ILE A 353 -7.33 14.92 -8.12
CA ILE A 353 -7.38 15.25 -9.55
C ILE A 353 -7.57 13.96 -10.38
N GLY A 354 -6.83 12.90 -10.04
CA GLY A 354 -7.01 11.59 -10.68
C GLY A 354 -8.43 11.05 -10.54
N VAL A 355 -9.00 11.11 -9.34
CA VAL A 355 -10.39 10.71 -9.06
C VAL A 355 -11.39 11.53 -9.89
N ILE A 356 -11.26 12.86 -9.88
CA ILE A 356 -12.15 13.77 -10.61
C ILE A 356 -12.09 13.50 -12.11
N LEU A 357 -10.89 13.38 -12.69
CA LEU A 357 -10.71 13.16 -14.12
C LEU A 357 -11.04 11.75 -14.59
N THR A 358 -11.10 10.79 -13.66
CA THR A 358 -11.59 9.43 -13.95
C THR A 358 -13.06 9.44 -14.38
N VAL A 359 -13.88 10.31 -13.80
CA VAL A 359 -15.32 10.39 -14.10
C VAL A 359 -15.58 10.65 -15.57
N PRO A 360 -15.10 11.75 -16.17
CA PRO A 360 -15.31 11.98 -17.61
C PRO A 360 -14.63 10.91 -18.48
N ALA A 361 -13.45 10.41 -18.08
CA ALA A 361 -12.75 9.38 -18.85
C ALA A 361 -13.55 8.08 -18.93
N VAL A 362 -14.04 7.57 -17.80
CA VAL A 362 -14.86 6.35 -17.79
C VAL A 362 -16.22 6.58 -18.44
N ALA A 363 -16.82 7.75 -18.24
CA ALA A 363 -18.13 8.07 -18.85
C ALA A 363 -18.05 8.10 -20.39
N VAL A 364 -17.00 8.70 -20.97
CA VAL A 364 -16.77 8.70 -22.42
C VAL A 364 -16.58 7.28 -22.96
N VAL A 365 -15.66 6.53 -22.35
CA VAL A 365 -15.34 5.15 -22.80
C VAL A 365 -16.57 4.25 -22.70
N THR A 366 -17.33 4.35 -21.60
CA THR A 366 -18.53 3.53 -21.38
C THR A 366 -19.65 3.91 -22.33
N ALA A 367 -19.93 5.20 -22.51
CA ALA A 367 -20.96 5.66 -23.43
C ALA A 367 -20.63 5.22 -24.85
N TRP A 368 -19.40 5.39 -25.30
CA TRP A 368 -18.96 4.98 -26.62
C TRP A 368 -19.09 3.47 -26.86
N LEU A 369 -18.56 2.66 -25.92
CA LEU A 369 -18.58 1.20 -26.04
C LEU A 369 -19.99 0.62 -26.00
N LEU A 370 -20.91 1.14 -25.20
CA LEU A 370 -22.26 0.63 -25.08
C LEU A 370 -23.12 1.01 -26.30
N THR A 371 -22.95 2.21 -26.83
CA THR A 371 -23.80 2.68 -27.94
C THR A 371 -23.33 2.23 -29.35
N HIS A 372 -22.00 1.93 -29.51
CA HIS A 372 -21.46 1.49 -30.80
C HIS A 372 -21.38 -0.03 -30.95
N ARG A 373 -21.71 -0.80 -29.92
CA ARG A 373 -21.72 -2.28 -29.93
C ARG A 373 -23.07 -2.87 -30.30
N HIS A 374 -23.79 -2.33 -31.28
CA HIS A 374 -24.92 -3.01 -31.94
C HIS A 374 -24.38 -4.02 -32.97
N GLY A 375 -23.63 -5.02 -32.57
CA GLY A 375 -23.15 -6.10 -33.39
C GLY A 375 -22.09 -6.94 -32.71
N ASN A 376 -22.50 -8.15 -32.27
CA ASN A 376 -21.62 -9.26 -31.90
C ASN A 376 -20.65 -9.04 -30.74
N ILE A 377 -21.12 -9.18 -29.50
CA ILE A 377 -20.49 -10.09 -28.54
C ILE A 377 -21.59 -10.50 -27.54
N VAL A 378 -22.28 -11.59 -27.83
CA VAL A 378 -22.91 -12.45 -26.84
C VAL A 378 -21.78 -13.32 -26.29
N VAL A 379 -21.36 -13.09 -25.04
CA VAL A 379 -20.50 -14.01 -24.29
C VAL A 379 -21.25 -14.46 -23.06
#